data_94ab5cf30edb5ee61f8f883c54cd8266
#
_entry.id   94ab5cf30edb5ee61f8f883c54cd8266
#
_cell.length_a   1.000
_cell.length_b   1.000
_cell.length_c   1.000
_cell.angle_alpha   90.00
_cell.angle_beta   90.00
_cell.angle_gamma   90.00
#
_symmetry.space_group_name_H-M   'P 1'
#
loop_
_entity.id
_entity.type
_entity.pdbx_description
1 polymer ?
#
loop_
_entity_poly.entity_id
_entity_poly.type
_entity_poly.pdbx_seq_one_letter_code
_entity_poly.pdbx_strand_id
1 'polypeptide(L)'
;LLDTPTVTVNRGGLRHTTGGGPQINDVITTGASAMWVWDETTDITPGVTKKTRYKIPAPTWTDVRLAAYGVALDHGNLASRSFPELTRRWLALAPVAHEHEINRIRIAAIATASTAIDLSSGFEDDKGDAAITVLNAAAFQATKLREKYRMGFGTVVDAVFPMWVREAIRASFAKRSGFNGTSEASNDAIRSWFVDRSIRPQFVYDWQALPASEKIWGGASTVEKVDFLIYPAGTWVVGRGGSLDLGVHRDSTLNETNDYTALWTEQFLSLMRFGPESRK
;
A
#
# COMPACT_ATOMS: atom_id res chain seq x y z
N LEU A 1 2.07 10.89 -2.11
CA LEU A 1 0.90 10.11 -1.67
C LEU A 1 0.90 8.74 -2.32
N LEU A 2 0.22 7.79 -1.70
CA LEU A 2 0.05 6.44 -2.25
C LEU A 2 -0.96 6.46 -3.41
N ASP A 3 -0.52 5.98 -4.57
CA ASP A 3 -1.39 5.81 -5.74
C ASP A 3 -2.14 4.47 -5.66
N THR A 4 -3.44 4.54 -5.47
CA THR A 4 -4.34 3.38 -5.40
C THR A 4 -5.54 3.60 -6.33
N PRO A 5 -5.99 2.56 -7.06
CA PRO A 5 -7.22 2.63 -7.82
C PRO A 5 -8.40 3.08 -6.95
N THR A 6 -9.28 3.87 -7.53
CA THR A 6 -10.46 4.41 -6.84
C THR A 6 -11.75 3.93 -7.50
N VAL A 7 -12.78 3.75 -6.69
CA VAL A 7 -14.14 3.43 -7.13
C VAL A 7 -15.14 4.36 -6.43
N THR A 8 -16.14 4.82 -7.16
CA THR A 8 -17.21 5.63 -6.60
C THR A 8 -18.19 4.76 -5.81
N VAL A 9 -18.53 5.20 -4.60
CA VAL A 9 -19.49 4.53 -3.71
C VAL A 9 -20.69 5.44 -3.53
N ASN A 10 -21.82 5.07 -4.11
CA ASN A 10 -23.04 5.89 -4.12
C ASN A 10 -23.93 5.72 -2.90
N ARG A 11 -23.64 4.73 -2.05
CA ARG A 11 -24.37 4.45 -0.80
C ARG A 11 -23.36 4.29 0.34
N GLY A 12 -23.77 4.31 1.59
CA GLY A 12 -22.88 4.29 2.75
C GLY A 12 -21.90 3.11 2.88
N GLY A 13 -21.66 2.37 1.83
CA GLY A 13 -20.69 1.29 1.74
C GLY A 13 -20.79 0.50 0.45
N LEU A 14 -19.92 -0.48 0.31
CA LEU A 14 -19.85 -1.41 -0.81
C LEU A 14 -19.83 -2.85 -0.27
N ARG A 15 -20.53 -3.74 -0.93
CA ARG A 15 -20.46 -5.18 -0.68
C ARG A 15 -19.63 -5.84 -1.80
N HIS A 16 -18.63 -6.61 -1.43
CA HIS A 16 -17.79 -7.35 -2.38
C HIS A 16 -17.45 -8.76 -1.87
N THR A 17 -17.01 -9.63 -2.75
CA THR A 17 -16.49 -10.94 -2.36
C THR A 17 -15.10 -10.79 -1.78
N THR A 18 -14.84 -11.41 -0.63
CA THR A 18 -13.49 -11.46 -0.05
C THR A 18 -12.54 -12.11 -1.05
N GLY A 19 -11.43 -11.44 -1.34
CA GLY A 19 -10.42 -11.96 -2.25
C GLY A 19 -10.72 -11.80 -3.74
N GLY A 20 -11.77 -11.06 -4.14
CA GLY A 20 -12.09 -10.81 -5.55
C GLY A 20 -12.56 -12.02 -6.34
N GLY A 21 -13.01 -13.06 -5.65
CA GLY A 21 -13.37 -14.36 -6.23
C GLY A 21 -12.21 -15.38 -6.22
N PRO A 22 -12.44 -16.60 -6.72
CA PRO A 22 -11.44 -17.65 -6.71
C PRO A 22 -10.22 -17.30 -7.56
N GLN A 23 -9.04 -17.53 -7.01
CA GLN A 23 -7.76 -17.37 -7.68
C GLN A 23 -7.29 -18.74 -8.23
N ILE A 24 -6.37 -18.71 -9.20
CA ILE A 24 -5.84 -19.96 -9.77
C ILE A 24 -5.18 -20.85 -8.70
N ASN A 25 -4.59 -20.22 -7.67
CA ASN A 25 -4.01 -20.96 -6.54
C ASN A 25 -5.08 -21.72 -5.74
N ASP A 26 -6.28 -21.15 -5.58
CA ASP A 26 -7.39 -21.83 -4.90
C ASP A 26 -7.84 -23.07 -5.70
N VAL A 27 -7.86 -22.97 -7.02
CA VAL A 27 -8.14 -24.12 -7.90
C VAL A 27 -7.05 -25.19 -7.79
N ILE A 28 -5.77 -24.80 -7.71
CA ILE A 28 -4.67 -25.75 -7.57
C ILE A 28 -4.68 -26.44 -6.21
N THR A 29 -4.94 -25.70 -5.13
CA THR A 29 -4.84 -26.23 -3.76
C THR A 29 -6.10 -26.95 -3.29
N THR A 30 -7.28 -26.41 -3.56
CA THR A 30 -8.56 -26.96 -3.10
C THR A 30 -9.33 -27.69 -4.17
N GLY A 31 -9.25 -27.21 -5.42
CA GLY A 31 -9.89 -27.83 -6.57
C GLY A 31 -9.07 -28.97 -7.18
N ALA A 32 -7.81 -29.17 -6.77
CA ALA A 32 -6.96 -30.25 -7.27
C ALA A 32 -7.56 -31.62 -7.04
N SER A 33 -8.34 -31.81 -5.96
CA SER A 33 -9.06 -33.06 -5.71
C SER A 33 -10.17 -33.37 -6.74
N ALA A 34 -10.57 -32.37 -7.54
CA ALA A 34 -11.48 -32.57 -8.66
C ALA A 34 -10.78 -32.96 -9.97
N MET A 35 -9.45 -32.80 -10.00
CA MET A 35 -8.62 -33.24 -11.11
C MET A 35 -8.33 -34.73 -10.95
N TRP A 36 -8.51 -35.47 -12.01
CA TRP A 36 -8.25 -36.88 -12.03
C TRP A 36 -7.63 -37.29 -13.36
N VAL A 37 -6.81 -38.32 -13.33
CA VAL A 37 -6.30 -39.01 -14.50
C VAL A 37 -7.01 -40.36 -14.54
N TRP A 38 -7.53 -40.71 -15.67
CA TRP A 38 -8.21 -41.99 -15.90
C TRP A 38 -7.56 -42.67 -17.09
N ASP A 39 -6.80 -43.67 -16.84
CA ASP A 39 -6.10 -44.46 -17.85
C ASP A 39 -6.84 -45.79 -18.12
N GLU A 40 -6.38 -46.53 -19.12
CA GLU A 40 -6.95 -47.80 -19.52
C GLU A 40 -6.86 -48.85 -18.38
N THR A 41 -5.75 -48.83 -17.65
CA THR A 41 -5.56 -49.77 -16.50
C THR A 41 -6.60 -49.49 -15.42
N THR A 42 -6.90 -48.26 -15.16
CA THR A 42 -7.93 -47.83 -14.22
C THR A 42 -9.32 -48.19 -14.70
N ASP A 43 -9.58 -48.09 -15.99
CA ASP A 43 -10.88 -48.35 -16.61
C ASP A 43 -11.27 -49.83 -16.58
N ILE A 44 -10.30 -50.72 -16.79
CA ILE A 44 -10.51 -52.15 -16.81
C ILE A 44 -10.47 -52.84 -15.44
N THR A 45 -10.06 -52.10 -14.36
CA THR A 45 -9.93 -52.65 -13.02
C THR A 45 -11.29 -52.67 -12.31
N PRO A 46 -11.84 -53.86 -11.94
CA PRO A 46 -13.10 -53.92 -11.22
C PRO A 46 -13.05 -53.24 -9.86
N GLY A 47 -14.09 -52.51 -9.49
CA GLY A 47 -14.24 -51.90 -8.17
C GLY A 47 -13.48 -50.59 -7.99
N VAL A 48 -12.97 -50.01 -9.06
CA VAL A 48 -12.26 -48.72 -9.00
C VAL A 48 -13.17 -47.58 -8.51
N THR A 49 -12.58 -46.69 -7.74
CA THR A 49 -13.22 -45.53 -7.16
C THR A 49 -13.77 -44.55 -8.23
N LYS A 50 -14.88 -43.91 -7.92
CA LYS A 50 -15.51 -42.93 -8.81
C LYS A 50 -14.58 -41.74 -9.02
N LYS A 51 -14.65 -41.15 -10.22
CA LYS A 51 -14.02 -39.85 -10.53
C LYS A 51 -14.41 -38.80 -9.49
N THR A 52 -13.44 -38.16 -8.87
CA THR A 52 -13.67 -37.17 -7.81
C THR A 52 -14.30 -35.89 -8.37
N ARG A 53 -15.10 -35.23 -7.58
CA ARG A 53 -15.76 -33.97 -7.95
C ARG A 53 -15.62 -32.97 -6.81
N TYR A 54 -15.33 -31.75 -7.14
CA TYR A 54 -15.32 -30.64 -6.18
C TYR A 54 -16.57 -29.78 -6.37
N LYS A 55 -17.29 -29.53 -5.29
CA LYS A 55 -18.45 -28.63 -5.31
C LYS A 55 -17.97 -27.20 -5.05
N ILE A 56 -18.17 -26.33 -6.03
CA ILE A 56 -17.82 -24.90 -5.91
C ILE A 56 -18.61 -24.28 -4.75
N PRO A 57 -17.94 -23.72 -3.74
CA PRO A 57 -18.62 -23.09 -2.60
C PRO A 57 -19.29 -21.78 -3.01
N ALA A 58 -20.32 -21.39 -2.26
CA ALA A 58 -20.90 -20.05 -2.41
C ALA A 58 -19.87 -18.97 -1.98
N PRO A 59 -19.87 -17.79 -2.63
CA PRO A 59 -18.96 -16.71 -2.26
C PRO A 59 -19.27 -16.16 -0.87
N THR A 60 -18.24 -15.82 -0.13
CA THR A 60 -18.37 -15.06 1.12
C THR A 60 -18.35 -13.57 0.80
N TRP A 61 -19.33 -12.85 1.30
CA TRP A 61 -19.47 -11.42 1.10
C TRP A 61 -18.91 -10.63 2.27
N THR A 62 -18.22 -9.55 1.95
CA THR A 62 -17.71 -8.57 2.93
C THR A 62 -18.36 -7.22 2.68
N ASP A 63 -18.90 -6.62 3.71
CA ASP A 63 -19.42 -5.25 3.66
C ASP A 63 -18.34 -4.29 4.16
N VAL A 64 -17.99 -3.31 3.33
CA VAL A 64 -17.09 -2.23 3.69
C VAL A 64 -17.85 -0.93 3.72
N ARG A 65 -17.86 -0.26 4.87
CA ARG A 65 -18.55 1.01 5.10
C ARG A 65 -17.62 2.17 4.80
N LEU A 66 -18.21 3.30 4.39
CA LEU A 66 -17.51 4.57 4.31
C LEU A 66 -17.24 5.09 5.72
N ALA A 67 -16.05 5.66 5.91
CA ALA A 67 -15.68 6.42 7.09
C ALA A 67 -15.47 7.88 6.67
N ALA A 68 -15.87 8.81 7.54
CA ALA A 68 -15.61 10.22 7.36
C ALA A 68 -14.20 10.55 7.89
N TYR A 69 -13.43 11.23 7.07
CA TYR A 69 -12.14 11.79 7.42
C TYR A 69 -12.25 13.29 7.27
N GLY A 70 -12.10 14.02 8.36
CA GLY A 70 -12.33 15.46 8.33
C GLY A 70 -11.25 16.25 9.06
N VAL A 71 -11.19 17.53 8.74
CA VAL A 71 -10.43 18.55 9.47
C VAL A 71 -11.31 19.77 9.71
N ALA A 72 -11.29 20.26 10.94
CA ALA A 72 -11.94 21.49 11.32
C ALA A 72 -10.90 22.44 11.94
N LEU A 73 -10.99 23.71 11.60
CA LEU A 73 -10.18 24.78 12.18
C LEU A 73 -11.07 25.89 12.69
N ASP A 74 -10.97 26.19 13.97
CA ASP A 74 -11.62 27.34 14.58
C ASP A 74 -10.61 28.46 14.81
N HIS A 75 -11.07 29.71 14.73
CA HIS A 75 -10.23 30.87 14.95
C HIS A 75 -11.00 32.04 15.55
N GLY A 76 -10.32 32.81 16.42
CA GLY A 76 -10.91 33.97 17.05
C GLY A 76 -11.16 35.13 16.07
N ASN A 77 -12.32 35.79 16.18
CA ASN A 77 -12.70 36.89 15.31
C ASN A 77 -11.73 38.08 15.38
N LEU A 78 -11.21 38.40 16.57
CA LEU A 78 -10.23 39.48 16.74
C LEU A 78 -8.84 39.05 16.26
N ALA A 79 -8.43 37.82 16.56
CA ALA A 79 -7.15 37.27 16.14
C ALA A 79 -7.03 37.18 14.61
N SER A 80 -8.08 36.79 13.92
CA SER A 80 -8.11 36.72 12.46
C SER A 80 -8.00 38.09 11.78
N ARG A 81 -8.47 39.14 12.45
CA ARG A 81 -8.32 40.52 11.98
C ARG A 81 -6.93 41.09 12.26
N SER A 82 -6.32 40.71 13.40
CA SER A 82 -4.99 41.16 13.78
C SER A 82 -3.88 40.46 12.98
N PHE A 83 -4.07 39.16 12.64
CA PHE A 83 -3.07 38.34 11.97
C PHE A 83 -3.68 37.55 10.80
N PRO A 84 -4.19 38.23 9.75
CA PRO A 84 -4.85 37.58 8.63
C PRO A 84 -3.91 36.68 7.82
N GLU A 85 -2.62 36.97 7.79
CA GLU A 85 -1.59 36.15 7.13
C GLU A 85 -1.41 34.78 7.80
N LEU A 86 -1.50 34.73 9.12
CA LEU A 86 -1.44 33.49 9.89
C LEU A 86 -2.64 32.59 9.55
N THR A 87 -3.83 33.18 9.54
CA THR A 87 -5.06 32.48 9.15
C THR A 87 -4.94 31.90 7.75
N ARG A 88 -4.47 32.67 6.77
CA ARG A 88 -4.27 32.21 5.38
C ARG A 88 -3.28 31.05 5.31
N ARG A 89 -2.18 31.12 6.08
CA ARG A 89 -1.18 30.06 6.12
C ARG A 89 -1.76 28.75 6.67
N TRP A 90 -2.52 28.81 7.76
CA TRP A 90 -3.19 27.63 8.31
C TRP A 90 -4.19 27.03 7.33
N LEU A 91 -5.02 27.85 6.70
CA LEU A 91 -5.98 27.41 5.69
C LEU A 91 -5.30 26.77 4.45
N ALA A 92 -4.12 27.22 4.09
CA ALA A 92 -3.36 26.61 3.00
C ALA A 92 -2.70 25.30 3.40
N LEU A 93 -2.25 25.14 4.64
CA LEU A 93 -1.54 23.95 5.10
C LEU A 93 -2.48 22.82 5.57
N ALA A 94 -3.63 23.15 6.14
CA ALA A 94 -4.53 22.15 6.71
C ALA A 94 -5.03 21.11 5.69
N PRO A 95 -5.45 21.46 4.48
CA PRO A 95 -5.85 20.46 3.49
C PRO A 95 -4.70 19.53 3.09
N VAL A 96 -3.48 20.07 2.98
CA VAL A 96 -2.28 19.27 2.67
C VAL A 96 -1.98 18.29 3.80
N ALA A 97 -2.00 18.76 5.04
CA ALA A 97 -1.80 17.91 6.23
C ALA A 97 -2.89 16.83 6.34
N HIS A 98 -4.14 17.19 6.03
CA HIS A 98 -5.25 16.26 6.01
C HIS A 98 -5.06 15.13 5.00
N GLU A 99 -4.64 15.43 3.77
CA GLU A 99 -4.35 14.42 2.76
C GLU A 99 -3.19 13.50 3.16
N HIS A 100 -2.15 14.05 3.78
CA HIS A 100 -1.04 13.25 4.32
C HIS A 100 -1.51 12.33 5.45
N GLU A 101 -2.35 12.81 6.35
CA GLU A 101 -2.88 11.98 7.44
C GLU A 101 -3.79 10.85 6.92
N ILE A 102 -4.67 11.14 5.96
CA ILE A 102 -5.46 10.11 5.27
C ILE A 102 -4.55 9.07 4.64
N ASN A 103 -3.49 9.51 3.96
CA ASN A 103 -2.52 8.61 3.34
C ASN A 103 -1.81 7.73 4.38
N ARG A 104 -1.39 8.31 5.50
CA ARG A 104 -0.79 7.57 6.63
C ARG A 104 -1.73 6.50 7.19
N ILE A 105 -2.99 6.85 7.43
CA ILE A 105 -4.01 5.91 7.92
C ILE A 105 -4.23 4.77 6.94
N ARG A 106 -4.31 5.07 5.64
CA ARG A 106 -4.47 4.05 4.59
C ARG A 106 -3.28 3.10 4.52
N ILE A 107 -2.06 3.62 4.54
CA ILE A 107 -0.85 2.78 4.52
C ILE A 107 -0.79 1.89 5.76
N ALA A 108 -1.11 2.43 6.94
CA ALA A 108 -1.15 1.66 8.18
C ALA A 108 -2.19 0.53 8.12
N ALA A 109 -3.37 0.80 7.56
CA ALA A 109 -4.41 -0.21 7.37
C ALA A 109 -3.96 -1.32 6.38
N ILE A 110 -3.32 -0.95 5.27
CA ILE A 110 -2.74 -1.90 4.32
C ILE A 110 -1.66 -2.75 5.02
N ALA A 111 -0.75 -2.12 5.76
CA ALA A 111 0.32 -2.81 6.47
C ALA A 111 -0.21 -3.80 7.51
N THR A 112 -1.25 -3.42 8.24
CA THR A 112 -1.90 -4.29 9.24
C THR A 112 -2.59 -5.50 8.61
N ALA A 113 -3.21 -5.30 7.45
CA ALA A 113 -3.92 -6.36 6.73
C ALA A 113 -3.01 -7.20 5.80
N SER A 114 -1.74 -6.86 5.71
CA SER A 114 -0.74 -7.57 4.92
C SER A 114 -0.09 -8.68 5.73
N THR A 115 0.32 -9.76 5.04
CA THR A 115 1.09 -10.84 5.66
C THR A 115 2.51 -10.36 5.97
N ALA A 116 2.89 -10.36 7.24
CA ALA A 116 4.25 -10.00 7.64
C ALA A 116 5.24 -11.10 7.25
N ILE A 117 6.34 -10.71 6.61
CA ILE A 117 7.43 -11.61 6.20
C ILE A 117 8.75 -11.00 6.69
N ASP A 118 9.37 -11.65 7.64
CA ASP A 118 10.69 -11.23 8.11
C ASP A 118 11.77 -11.77 7.15
N LEU A 119 12.48 -10.86 6.50
CA LEU A 119 13.56 -11.16 5.56
C LEU A 119 14.94 -10.91 6.18
N SER A 120 15.02 -10.54 7.46
CA SER A 120 16.27 -10.19 8.12
C SER A 120 17.25 -11.38 8.24
N SER A 121 16.74 -12.61 8.23
CA SER A 121 17.56 -13.83 8.39
C SER A 121 17.96 -14.52 7.09
N GLY A 122 17.45 -14.09 5.95
CA GLY A 122 17.67 -14.78 4.67
C GLY A 122 18.70 -14.16 3.74
N PHE A 123 19.18 -12.96 4.06
CA PHE A 123 20.11 -12.17 3.25
C PHE A 123 21.33 -11.71 4.04
N GLU A 124 21.69 -12.43 5.10
CA GLU A 124 22.75 -12.05 6.04
C GLU A 124 24.14 -11.98 5.42
N ASP A 125 24.38 -12.66 4.31
CA ASP A 125 25.70 -12.72 3.67
C ASP A 125 26.01 -11.50 2.79
N ASP A 126 25.04 -10.65 2.50
CA ASP A 126 25.25 -9.47 1.67
C ASP A 126 25.66 -8.25 2.53
N LYS A 127 26.76 -8.41 3.27
CA LYS A 127 27.33 -7.42 4.20
C LYS A 127 27.77 -6.11 3.53
N GLY A 128 27.53 -5.96 2.24
CA GLY A 128 28.08 -4.84 1.46
C GLY A 128 27.14 -3.68 1.22
N ASP A 129 25.82 -3.90 1.10
CA ASP A 129 24.90 -2.84 0.67
C ASP A 129 23.44 -3.13 0.98
N ALA A 130 22.96 -2.51 2.07
CA ALA A 130 21.59 -2.70 2.55
C ALA A 130 20.51 -2.27 1.52
N ALA A 131 20.79 -1.27 0.67
CA ALA A 131 19.84 -0.84 -0.35
C ALA A 131 19.63 -1.90 -1.43
N ILE A 132 20.67 -2.63 -1.81
CA ILE A 132 20.57 -3.73 -2.76
C ILE A 132 19.85 -4.92 -2.14
N THR A 133 20.05 -5.18 -0.86
CA THR A 133 19.29 -6.19 -0.12
C THR A 133 17.79 -5.89 -0.20
N VAL A 134 17.38 -4.64 -0.01
CA VAL A 134 15.97 -4.23 -0.16
C VAL A 134 15.45 -4.43 -1.59
N LEU A 135 16.25 -4.07 -2.59
CA LEU A 135 15.89 -4.28 -4.00
C LEU A 135 15.73 -5.75 -4.34
N ASN A 136 16.68 -6.58 -3.94
CA ASN A 136 16.63 -8.03 -4.18
C ASN A 136 15.45 -8.66 -3.44
N ALA A 137 15.19 -8.25 -2.21
CA ALA A 137 14.04 -8.68 -1.43
C ALA A 137 12.73 -8.36 -2.15
N ALA A 138 12.57 -7.13 -2.67
CA ALA A 138 11.40 -6.73 -3.41
C ALA A 138 11.22 -7.55 -4.70
N ALA A 139 12.29 -7.76 -5.47
CA ALA A 139 12.25 -8.58 -6.69
C ALA A 139 11.88 -10.03 -6.39
N PHE A 140 12.42 -10.60 -5.33
CA PHE A 140 12.15 -11.96 -4.91
C PHE A 140 10.70 -12.14 -4.42
N GLN A 141 10.19 -11.20 -3.62
CA GLN A 141 8.81 -11.24 -3.17
C GLN A 141 7.82 -11.04 -4.33
N ALA A 142 8.13 -10.18 -5.31
CA ALA A 142 7.33 -10.05 -6.52
C ALA A 142 7.27 -11.37 -7.30
N THR A 143 8.42 -12.06 -7.44
CA THR A 143 8.49 -13.36 -8.10
C THR A 143 7.69 -14.42 -7.34
N LYS A 144 7.81 -14.48 -6.01
CA LYS A 144 7.02 -15.40 -5.17
C LYS A 144 5.51 -15.17 -5.29
N LEU A 145 5.07 -13.91 -5.39
CA LEU A 145 3.64 -13.60 -5.60
C LEU A 145 3.17 -14.11 -6.97
N ARG A 146 3.96 -13.86 -8.02
CA ARG A 146 3.64 -14.34 -9.37
C ARG A 146 3.61 -15.87 -9.43
N GLU A 147 4.58 -16.54 -8.82
CA GLU A 147 4.62 -18.00 -8.75
C GLU A 147 3.40 -18.55 -8.00
N LYS A 148 3.11 -18.01 -6.81
CA LYS A 148 1.97 -18.45 -5.98
C LYS A 148 0.65 -18.40 -6.75
N TYR A 149 0.42 -17.33 -7.50
CA TYR A 149 -0.84 -17.10 -8.21
C TYR A 149 -0.76 -17.44 -9.71
N ARG A 150 0.36 -18.04 -10.16
CA ARG A 150 0.59 -18.38 -11.58
C ARG A 150 0.36 -17.20 -12.53
N MET A 151 0.79 -16.02 -12.11
CA MET A 151 0.69 -14.80 -12.90
C MET A 151 1.79 -14.74 -13.95
N GLY A 152 1.47 -14.15 -15.11
CA GLY A 152 2.50 -13.88 -16.13
C GLY A 152 3.57 -12.92 -15.61
N PHE A 153 4.79 -13.02 -16.15
CA PHE A 153 5.93 -12.17 -15.74
C PHE A 153 5.64 -10.66 -15.91
N GLY A 154 4.86 -10.29 -16.91
CA GLY A 154 4.44 -8.90 -17.17
C GLY A 154 3.36 -8.36 -16.22
N THR A 155 2.83 -9.18 -15.30
CA THR A 155 1.85 -8.71 -14.30
C THR A 155 2.50 -7.73 -13.36
N VAL A 156 1.96 -6.51 -13.31
CA VAL A 156 2.48 -5.42 -12.49
C VAL A 156 2.25 -5.72 -11.01
N VAL A 157 3.31 -5.54 -10.23
CA VAL A 157 3.29 -5.64 -8.77
C VAL A 157 3.62 -4.26 -8.20
N ASP A 158 2.79 -3.74 -7.31
CA ASP A 158 3.05 -2.50 -6.61
C ASP A 158 3.98 -2.76 -5.43
N ALA A 159 4.99 -1.91 -5.28
CA ALA A 159 5.90 -1.93 -4.14
C ALA A 159 5.95 -0.52 -3.51
N VAL A 160 5.57 -0.42 -2.24
CA VAL A 160 5.52 0.84 -1.50
C VAL A 160 6.68 0.89 -0.54
N PHE A 161 7.48 1.94 -0.65
CA PHE A 161 8.67 2.18 0.16
C PHE A 161 8.59 3.52 0.89
N PRO A 162 9.23 3.66 2.06
CA PRO A 162 9.49 4.97 2.63
C PRO A 162 10.30 5.85 1.68
N MET A 163 10.02 7.16 1.65
CA MET A 163 10.67 8.09 0.70
C MET A 163 12.18 8.09 0.81
N TRP A 164 12.74 8.00 2.01
CA TRP A 164 14.18 8.02 2.25
C TRP A 164 14.93 6.83 1.65
N VAL A 165 14.26 5.69 1.46
CA VAL A 165 14.85 4.49 0.83
C VAL A 165 15.30 4.79 -0.60
N ARG A 166 14.63 5.71 -1.30
CA ARG A 166 15.02 6.12 -2.65
C ARG A 166 16.44 6.70 -2.69
N GLU A 167 16.78 7.52 -1.71
CA GLU A 167 18.12 8.13 -1.66
C GLU A 167 19.19 7.10 -1.25
N ALA A 168 18.82 6.14 -0.41
CA ALA A 168 19.71 5.02 -0.08
C ALA A 168 20.00 4.14 -1.31
N ILE A 169 18.99 3.86 -2.14
CA ILE A 169 19.17 3.14 -3.42
C ILE A 169 20.08 3.94 -4.38
N ARG A 170 19.86 5.26 -4.48
CA ARG A 170 20.70 6.13 -5.31
C ARG A 170 22.15 6.09 -4.89
N ALA A 171 22.42 6.22 -3.59
CA ALA A 171 23.77 6.17 -3.03
C ALA A 171 24.45 4.81 -3.32
N SER A 172 23.69 3.72 -3.25
CA SER A 172 24.18 2.39 -3.56
C SER A 172 24.54 2.22 -5.03
N PHE A 173 23.71 2.69 -5.95
CA PHE A 173 24.00 2.65 -7.38
C PHE A 173 25.23 3.49 -7.73
N ALA A 174 25.37 4.68 -7.14
CA ALA A 174 26.53 5.53 -7.32
C ALA A 174 27.84 4.86 -6.87
N LYS A 175 27.84 4.16 -5.74
CA LYS A 175 28.99 3.39 -5.26
C LYS A 175 29.42 2.29 -6.22
N ARG A 176 28.49 1.62 -6.88
CA ARG A 176 28.76 0.50 -7.78
C ARG A 176 29.24 0.92 -9.17
N SER A 177 28.79 2.07 -9.66
CA SER A 177 29.21 2.58 -10.97
C SER A 177 30.65 3.11 -10.98
N GLY A 178 31.39 2.96 -9.87
CA GLY A 178 32.73 3.52 -9.72
C GLY A 178 32.64 5.04 -9.54
N PHE A 179 33.01 5.50 -8.39
CA PHE A 179 32.92 6.91 -7.99
C PHE A 179 33.83 7.81 -8.84
N ASN A 180 33.39 8.14 -10.01
CA ASN A 180 33.78 9.37 -10.68
C ASN A 180 32.66 10.36 -10.47
N GLY A 181 32.82 11.34 -9.60
CA GLY A 181 31.87 12.25 -8.99
C GLY A 181 30.78 12.91 -9.84
N THR A 182 30.53 12.42 -11.04
CA THR A 182 29.51 12.91 -11.99
C THR A 182 28.58 11.81 -12.50
N SER A 183 28.81 10.54 -12.17
CA SER A 183 27.91 9.45 -12.55
C SER A 183 26.84 9.29 -11.49
N GLU A 184 25.91 10.22 -11.45
CA GLU A 184 24.75 10.14 -10.61
C GLU A 184 23.84 9.02 -11.10
N ALA A 185 23.44 8.13 -10.18
CA ALA A 185 22.32 7.25 -10.45
C ALA A 185 21.06 8.11 -10.61
N SER A 186 20.65 8.29 -11.85
CA SER A 186 19.47 9.09 -12.17
C SER A 186 18.20 8.47 -11.60
N ASN A 187 17.17 9.27 -11.41
CA ASN A 187 15.83 8.75 -11.05
C ASN A 187 15.35 7.71 -12.07
N ASP A 188 15.74 7.89 -13.34
CA ASP A 188 15.38 6.99 -14.42
C ASP A 188 16.10 5.64 -14.31
N ALA A 189 17.34 5.60 -13.86
CA ALA A 189 18.04 4.35 -13.61
C ALA A 189 17.37 3.52 -12.50
N ILE A 190 16.95 4.18 -11.41
CA ILE A 190 16.20 3.53 -10.33
C ILE A 190 14.87 3.01 -10.86
N ARG A 191 14.14 3.85 -11.60
CA ARG A 191 12.83 3.49 -12.16
C ARG A 191 12.95 2.33 -13.14
N SER A 192 13.93 2.35 -14.05
CA SER A 192 14.15 1.29 -15.04
C SER A 192 14.42 -0.05 -14.37
N TRP A 193 15.19 -0.07 -13.28
CA TRP A 193 15.46 -1.29 -12.53
C TRP A 193 14.18 -1.99 -12.07
N PHE A 194 13.19 -1.23 -11.61
CA PHE A 194 11.88 -1.75 -11.20
C PHE A 194 11.00 -2.12 -12.40
N VAL A 195 10.96 -1.27 -13.42
CA VAL A 195 10.12 -1.46 -14.63
C VAL A 195 10.51 -2.74 -15.36
N ASP A 196 11.84 -3.01 -15.50
CA ASP A 196 12.35 -4.24 -16.12
C ASP A 196 11.88 -5.53 -15.42
N ARG A 197 11.46 -5.41 -14.17
CA ARG A 197 10.91 -6.50 -13.35
C ARG A 197 9.40 -6.45 -13.19
N SER A 198 8.73 -5.57 -13.95
CA SER A 198 7.29 -5.30 -13.84
C SER A 198 6.86 -4.97 -12.40
N ILE A 199 7.70 -4.22 -11.68
CA ILE A 199 7.41 -3.68 -10.35
C ILE A 199 7.16 -2.18 -10.51
N ARG A 200 6.07 -1.68 -9.94
CA ARG A 200 5.76 -0.25 -9.86
C ARG A 200 6.14 0.28 -8.48
N PRO A 201 7.28 0.98 -8.33
CA PRO A 201 7.68 1.51 -7.05
C PRO A 201 6.88 2.76 -6.70
N GLN A 202 6.49 2.88 -5.45
CA GLN A 202 5.86 4.06 -4.88
C GLN A 202 6.64 4.47 -3.63
N PHE A 203 7.24 5.67 -3.67
CA PHE A 203 7.98 6.23 -2.53
C PHE A 203 7.09 7.24 -1.81
N VAL A 204 6.80 6.99 -0.53
CA VAL A 204 5.83 7.76 0.24
C VAL A 204 6.45 8.35 1.50
N TYR A 205 6.03 9.58 1.88
CA TYR A 205 6.48 10.24 3.10
C TYR A 205 5.76 9.74 4.35
N ASP A 206 4.51 9.30 4.19
CA ASP A 206 3.58 9.09 5.29
C ASP A 206 3.71 7.70 5.93
N TRP A 207 4.84 7.07 5.72
CA TRP A 207 5.16 5.77 6.28
C TRP A 207 6.62 5.70 6.69
N GLN A 208 6.92 5.03 7.79
CA GLN A 208 8.24 4.82 8.35
C GLN A 208 9.16 6.06 8.23
N ALA A 209 9.08 6.94 9.21
CA ALA A 209 9.88 8.16 9.26
C ALA A 209 11.38 7.86 9.11
N LEU A 210 12.12 8.86 8.63
CA LEU A 210 13.57 8.79 8.61
C LEU A 210 14.05 8.52 10.04
N PRO A 211 14.97 7.55 10.23
CA PRO A 211 15.53 7.26 11.53
C PRO A 211 16.10 8.50 12.21
N ALA A 212 15.87 8.61 13.52
CA ALA A 212 16.38 9.75 14.30
C ALA A 212 17.91 9.74 14.44
N SER A 213 18.56 8.61 14.13
CA SER A 213 20.02 8.52 14.07
C SER A 213 20.54 9.12 12.76
N GLU A 214 21.59 9.92 12.83
CA GLU A 214 22.27 10.50 11.64
C GLU A 214 22.87 9.44 10.69
N LYS A 215 22.87 8.18 11.10
CA LYS A 215 23.43 7.05 10.35
C LYS A 215 22.31 6.20 9.80
N ILE A 216 22.03 6.33 8.51
CA ILE A 216 21.02 5.53 7.80
C ILE A 216 21.40 4.04 7.76
N TRP A 217 22.70 3.74 7.69
CA TRP A 217 23.22 2.37 7.59
C TRP A 217 24.53 2.24 8.36
N GLY A 218 24.66 1.24 9.21
CA GLY A 218 25.96 0.82 9.72
C GLY A 218 26.41 1.39 11.06
N GLY A 219 25.51 1.66 11.98
CA GLY A 219 25.84 1.76 13.42
C GLY A 219 25.85 0.36 14.05
N ALA A 220 26.85 0.04 14.83
CA ALA A 220 27.10 -1.31 15.37
C ALA A 220 26.04 -1.85 16.35
N SER A 221 24.94 -1.17 16.62
CA SER A 221 23.97 -1.61 17.62
C SER A 221 22.48 -1.49 17.28
N THR A 222 22.09 -0.88 16.15
CA THR A 222 20.68 -0.85 15.73
C THR A 222 20.60 -1.01 14.21
N VAL A 223 20.29 -2.21 13.77
CA VAL A 223 19.89 -2.47 12.40
C VAL A 223 18.52 -1.83 12.22
N GLU A 224 18.48 -0.70 11.54
CA GLU A 224 17.21 -0.08 11.17
C GLU A 224 16.58 -0.91 10.06
N LYS A 225 15.39 -1.45 10.37
CA LYS A 225 14.64 -2.28 9.45
C LYS A 225 13.89 -1.37 8.46
N VAL A 226 13.96 -1.73 7.19
CA VAL A 226 13.10 -1.14 6.17
C VAL A 226 11.88 -2.02 6.00
N ASP A 227 10.72 -1.52 6.36
CA ASP A 227 9.46 -2.15 6.00
C ASP A 227 9.03 -1.67 4.61
N PHE A 228 8.64 -2.57 3.75
CA PHE A 228 8.01 -2.24 2.47
C PHE A 228 6.77 -3.10 2.24
N LEU A 229 5.80 -2.55 1.51
CA LEU A 229 4.60 -3.28 1.12
C LEU A 229 4.75 -3.75 -0.31
N ILE A 230 4.28 -4.96 -0.59
CA ILE A 230 4.30 -5.51 -1.94
C ILE A 230 3.04 -6.32 -2.21
N TYR A 231 2.38 -6.04 -3.33
CA TYR A 231 1.14 -6.69 -3.73
C TYR A 231 0.89 -6.53 -5.24
N PRO A 232 0.16 -7.45 -5.88
CA PRO A 232 -0.26 -7.28 -7.27
C PRO A 232 -1.09 -6.01 -7.45
N ALA A 233 -0.88 -5.30 -8.56
CA ALA A 233 -1.61 -4.07 -8.84
C ALA A 233 -3.13 -4.32 -8.83
N GLY A 234 -3.89 -3.38 -8.22
CA GLY A 234 -5.33 -3.52 -8.05
C GLY A 234 -5.78 -4.35 -6.85
N THR A 235 -4.86 -4.90 -6.04
CA THR A 235 -5.21 -5.60 -4.79
C THR A 235 -5.91 -4.67 -3.80
N TRP A 236 -5.48 -3.43 -3.70
CA TRP A 236 -6.09 -2.41 -2.86
C TRP A 236 -6.82 -1.38 -3.68
N VAL A 237 -8.04 -1.06 -3.29
CA VAL A 237 -8.93 -0.11 -3.96
C VAL A 237 -9.55 0.82 -2.93
N VAL A 238 -9.57 2.10 -3.24
CA VAL A 238 -10.21 3.12 -2.41
C VAL A 238 -11.62 3.40 -2.91
N GLY A 239 -12.61 3.22 -2.06
CA GLY A 239 -13.97 3.69 -2.30
C GLY A 239 -14.09 5.15 -1.91
N ARG A 240 -14.62 5.99 -2.80
CA ARG A 240 -14.91 7.40 -2.56
C ARG A 240 -16.42 7.63 -2.57
N GLY A 241 -16.94 8.18 -1.47
CA GLY A 241 -18.36 8.50 -1.28
C GLY A 241 -18.71 9.98 -1.45
N GLY A 242 -17.74 10.81 -1.82
CA GLY A 242 -17.91 12.24 -1.92
C GLY A 242 -17.14 13.01 -0.85
N SER A 243 -17.39 14.32 -0.78
CA SER A 243 -16.84 15.23 0.24
C SER A 243 -17.94 16.19 0.73
N LEU A 244 -17.74 16.74 1.91
CA LEU A 244 -18.52 17.83 2.48
C LEU A 244 -17.57 18.95 2.82
N ASP A 245 -17.74 20.10 2.17
CA ASP A 245 -16.94 21.30 2.38
C ASP A 245 -17.86 22.45 2.82
N LEU A 246 -17.77 22.85 4.07
CA LEU A 246 -18.62 23.92 4.63
C LEU A 246 -17.95 25.29 4.59
N GLY A 247 -16.63 25.36 4.42
CA GLY A 247 -15.91 26.63 4.46
C GLY A 247 -16.08 27.34 5.81
N VAL A 248 -16.30 28.65 5.75
CA VAL A 248 -16.49 29.48 6.98
C VAL A 248 -17.89 29.27 7.54
N HIS A 249 -17.96 28.86 8.81
CA HIS A 249 -19.23 28.66 9.53
C HIS A 249 -19.24 29.47 10.83
N ARG A 250 -20.41 30.00 11.18
CA ARG A 250 -20.67 30.71 12.43
C ARG A 250 -21.89 30.13 13.09
N ASP A 251 -21.79 29.79 14.35
CA ASP A 251 -22.91 29.32 15.16
C ASP A 251 -22.98 30.06 16.50
N SER A 252 -24.06 29.82 17.24
CA SER A 252 -24.29 30.48 18.52
C SER A 252 -23.26 30.09 19.57
N THR A 253 -22.81 28.87 19.59
CA THR A 253 -21.86 28.36 20.58
C THR A 253 -20.47 29.00 20.39
N LEU A 254 -19.99 29.10 19.15
CA LEU A 254 -18.73 29.74 18.84
C LEU A 254 -18.80 31.27 19.05
N ASN A 255 -19.96 31.88 18.85
CA ASN A 255 -20.15 33.29 19.11
C ASN A 255 -20.02 33.65 20.60
N GLU A 256 -20.33 32.75 21.51
CA GLU A 256 -20.15 32.94 22.97
C GLU A 256 -18.66 33.08 23.34
N THR A 257 -17.76 32.44 22.62
CA THR A 257 -16.32 32.51 22.80
C THR A 257 -15.65 33.51 21.84
N ASN A 258 -16.43 34.23 21.01
CA ASN A 258 -15.95 35.12 19.95
C ASN A 258 -15.09 34.41 18.89
N ASP A 259 -15.41 33.15 18.60
CA ASP A 259 -14.75 32.33 17.61
C ASP A 259 -15.64 32.08 16.38
N TYR A 260 -15.07 31.47 15.35
CA TYR A 260 -15.76 30.98 14.17
C TYR A 260 -15.00 29.81 13.57
N THR A 261 -15.70 28.90 12.92
CA THR A 261 -15.05 27.84 12.13
C THR A 261 -14.54 28.42 10.82
N ALA A 262 -13.23 28.43 10.65
CA ALA A 262 -12.57 28.98 9.48
C ALA A 262 -12.51 27.96 8.32
N LEU A 263 -12.52 26.67 8.63
CA LEU A 263 -12.54 25.57 7.68
C LEU A 263 -13.23 24.36 8.30
N TRP A 264 -14.12 23.74 7.57
CA TRP A 264 -14.64 22.40 7.84
C TRP A 264 -14.70 21.63 6.54
N THR A 265 -13.96 20.55 6.44
CA THR A 265 -14.00 19.66 5.29
C THR A 265 -13.98 18.21 5.73
N GLU A 266 -14.74 17.37 5.05
CA GLU A 266 -14.80 15.93 5.27
C GLU A 266 -14.75 15.19 3.93
N GLN A 267 -14.04 14.07 3.92
CA GLN A 267 -14.03 13.13 2.80
C GLN A 267 -14.57 11.79 3.28
N PHE A 268 -15.43 11.17 2.48
CA PHE A 268 -15.97 9.84 2.78
C PHE A 268 -15.22 8.79 2.00
N LEU A 269 -14.42 8.00 2.72
CA LEU A 269 -13.52 7.02 2.12
C LEU A 269 -13.71 5.64 2.73
N SER A 270 -13.39 4.62 1.95
CA SER A 270 -13.22 3.26 2.44
C SER A 270 -12.00 2.62 1.76
N LEU A 271 -11.40 1.63 2.41
CA LEU A 271 -10.31 0.84 1.85
C LEU A 271 -10.78 -0.60 1.69
N MET A 272 -10.62 -1.13 0.50
CA MET A 272 -11.05 -2.49 0.16
C MET A 272 -9.87 -3.28 -0.38
N ARG A 273 -9.84 -4.58 -0.06
CA ARG A 273 -8.88 -5.51 -0.61
C ARG A 273 -9.58 -6.48 -1.56
N PHE A 274 -9.06 -6.59 -2.77
CA PHE A 274 -9.51 -7.53 -3.79
C PHE A 274 -8.37 -8.46 -4.20
N GLY A 275 -8.68 -9.75 -4.33
CA GLY A 275 -7.76 -10.71 -4.94
C GLY A 275 -6.57 -11.12 -4.06
N PRO A 276 -5.35 -11.09 -4.61
CA PRO A 276 -4.20 -11.78 -4.05
C PRO A 276 -3.73 -11.26 -2.69
N GLU A 277 -2.76 -11.98 -2.14
CA GLU A 277 -2.07 -11.61 -0.90
C GLU A 277 -1.32 -10.30 -1.05
N SER A 278 -1.37 -9.47 0.00
CA SER A 278 -0.49 -8.33 0.22
C SER A 278 0.53 -8.71 1.29
N ARG A 279 1.79 -8.34 1.11
CA ARG A 279 2.91 -8.67 2.00
C ARG A 279 3.56 -7.39 2.54
N LYS A 280 4.03 -7.50 3.77
CA LYS A 280 4.82 -6.47 4.45
C LYS A 280 6.18 -7.05 4.84
#